data_efeec23c3e7276935fb893a54d8e4409
#
_entry.id   efeec23c3e7276935fb893a54d8e4409
#
_cell.length_a   1.000
_cell.length_b   1.000
_cell.length_c   1.000
_cell.angle_alpha   90.00
_cell.angle_beta   90.00
_cell.angle_gamma   90.00
#
_symmetry.space_group_name_H-M   'P 1'
#
loop_
_entity.id
_entity.type
_entity.pdbx_description
1 polymer ?
#
loop_
_entity_poly.entity_id
_entity_poly.type
_entity_poly.pdbx_seq_one_letter_code
_entity_poly.pdbx_strand_id
1 'polypeptide(L)'
;MAKHLIYLAAGSGRRFGGNKLLYPLEGRPLFSYGLETLCQVARLRPECEVTVVSRYPQILEAARAAGGRAVDSPQSAGGISHTIRAALDALPPVSGEDFLFFAVADQPWLEADTLLRLVDAARPGVPGGTVAFGARVGSPTFFSGALLPELYALTGDQGGRPILRELGPACVKVQAGSLRELEDLDTPPERGETFWGTR
;
A
#
# COMPACT_ATOMS: atom_id res chain seq x y z
N MET A 1 -2.63 -13.43 -15.49
CA MET A 1 -2.32 -13.26 -14.06
C MET A 1 -1.93 -11.80 -13.87
N ALA A 2 -2.92 -10.96 -13.59
CA ALA A 2 -2.72 -9.54 -13.33
C ALA A 2 -2.25 -9.30 -11.89
N LYS A 3 -1.50 -8.23 -11.65
CA LYS A 3 -1.04 -7.80 -10.33
C LYS A 3 -1.50 -6.37 -10.09
N HIS A 4 -2.44 -6.19 -9.17
CA HIS A 4 -3.03 -4.90 -8.86
C HIS A 4 -2.31 -4.27 -7.67
N LEU A 5 -1.52 -3.23 -7.92
CA LEU A 5 -0.82 -2.45 -6.89
C LEU A 5 -1.76 -1.37 -6.35
N ILE A 6 -2.38 -1.62 -5.21
CA ILE A 6 -3.40 -0.76 -4.59
C ILE A 6 -2.73 0.11 -3.54
N TYR A 7 -2.76 1.43 -3.75
CA TYR A 7 -2.22 2.43 -2.85
C TYR A 7 -3.32 3.05 -2.00
N LEU A 8 -3.35 2.74 -0.72
CA LEU A 8 -4.36 3.20 0.23
C LEU A 8 -3.95 4.58 0.78
N ALA A 9 -4.52 5.64 0.21
CA ALA A 9 -4.16 7.03 0.48
C ALA A 9 -5.35 7.87 0.99
N ALA A 10 -6.16 7.31 1.89
CA ALA A 10 -7.37 7.95 2.40
C ALA A 10 -7.33 8.27 3.91
N GLY A 11 -6.22 7.96 4.60
CA GLY A 11 -6.05 8.20 6.04
C GLY A 11 -6.23 9.65 6.46
N SER A 12 -6.85 9.89 7.63
CA SER A 12 -7.24 11.23 8.09
C SER A 12 -6.14 12.03 8.81
N GLY A 13 -5.06 11.35 9.27
CA GLY A 13 -3.96 12.03 9.96
C GLY A 13 -4.37 12.87 11.18
N ARG A 14 -5.36 12.44 11.97
CA ARG A 14 -5.95 13.23 13.07
C ARG A 14 -4.91 13.83 14.04
N ARG A 15 -3.78 13.13 14.26
CA ARG A 15 -2.69 13.57 15.14
C ARG A 15 -1.78 14.62 14.49
N PHE A 16 -1.88 14.80 13.19
CA PHE A 16 -1.02 15.70 12.40
C PHE A 16 -1.54 17.14 12.31
N GLY A 17 -2.71 17.44 12.94
CA GLY A 17 -3.36 18.74 12.83
C GLY A 17 -3.90 19.08 11.44
N GLY A 18 -3.90 18.12 10.51
CA GLY A 18 -4.33 18.28 9.12
C GLY A 18 -4.21 16.99 8.33
N ASN A 19 -4.24 17.08 7.00
CA ASN A 19 -4.02 15.91 6.15
C ASN A 19 -2.54 15.52 6.14
N LYS A 20 -2.17 14.50 6.91
CA LYS A 20 -0.82 13.93 7.00
C LYS A 20 -0.22 13.61 5.62
N LEU A 21 -1.03 13.10 4.70
CA LEU A 21 -0.56 12.65 3.38
C LEU A 21 -0.13 13.81 2.47
N LEU A 22 -0.64 15.02 2.71
CA LEU A 22 -0.24 16.24 2.01
C LEU A 22 0.89 17.00 2.73
N TYR A 23 1.34 16.51 3.89
CA TYR A 23 2.45 17.12 4.63
C TYR A 23 3.74 17.15 3.78
N PRO A 24 4.44 18.30 3.70
CA PRO A 24 5.67 18.41 2.91
C PRO A 24 6.84 17.75 3.65
N LEU A 25 7.13 16.50 3.32
CA LEU A 25 8.34 15.82 3.72
C LEU A 25 9.44 16.18 2.73
N GLU A 26 10.48 16.90 3.17
CA GLU A 26 11.58 17.39 2.32
C GLU A 26 11.10 18.08 1.02
N GLY A 27 10.07 18.91 1.15
CA GLY A 27 9.53 19.69 0.02
C GLY A 27 8.57 18.96 -0.92
N ARG A 28 8.28 17.68 -0.68
CA ARG A 28 7.35 16.87 -1.45
C ARG A 28 6.21 16.34 -0.56
N PRO A 29 4.96 16.25 -1.03
CA PRO A 29 3.87 15.65 -0.26
C PRO A 29 4.20 14.20 0.15
N LEU A 30 3.90 13.85 1.40
CA LEU A 30 4.20 12.52 1.97
C LEU A 30 3.74 11.37 1.06
N PHE A 31 2.52 11.43 0.52
CA PHE A 31 1.99 10.37 -0.34
C PHE A 31 2.81 10.14 -1.63
N SER A 32 3.54 11.18 -2.10
CA SER A 32 4.23 11.12 -3.39
C SER A 32 5.38 10.11 -3.42
N TYR A 33 5.98 9.83 -2.28
CA TYR A 33 7.10 8.87 -2.17
C TYR A 33 6.63 7.45 -2.50
N GLY A 34 5.63 6.93 -1.78
CA GLY A 34 5.10 5.60 -2.05
C GLY A 34 4.45 5.49 -3.43
N LEU A 35 3.76 6.55 -3.90
CA LEU A 35 3.20 6.55 -5.26
C LEU A 35 4.29 6.40 -6.33
N GLU A 36 5.42 7.11 -6.18
CA GLU A 36 6.55 6.99 -7.10
C GLU A 36 7.14 5.58 -7.08
N THR A 37 7.30 4.97 -5.90
CA THR A 37 7.76 3.59 -5.74
C THR A 37 6.85 2.60 -6.47
N LEU A 38 5.52 2.70 -6.29
CA LEU A 38 4.57 1.83 -6.99
C LEU A 38 4.62 2.01 -8.50
N CYS A 39 4.68 3.26 -8.98
CA CYS A 39 4.78 3.56 -10.41
C CYS A 39 6.11 3.07 -11.00
N GLN A 40 7.21 3.14 -10.25
CA GLN A 40 8.49 2.59 -10.68
C GLN A 40 8.40 1.07 -10.87
N VAL A 41 7.79 0.35 -9.93
CA VAL A 41 7.60 -1.10 -10.02
C VAL A 41 6.68 -1.46 -11.20
N ALA A 42 5.58 -0.73 -11.40
CA ALA A 42 4.68 -0.96 -12.53
C ALA A 42 5.37 -0.76 -13.90
N ARG A 43 6.31 0.18 -14.00
CA ARG A 43 7.13 0.33 -15.22
C ARG A 43 8.08 -0.85 -15.47
N LEU A 44 8.55 -1.51 -14.41
CA LEU A 44 9.45 -2.66 -14.49
C LEU A 44 8.72 -4.01 -14.61
N ARG A 45 7.43 -4.04 -14.33
CA ARG A 45 6.56 -5.24 -14.35
C ARG A 45 5.25 -4.90 -15.07
N PRO A 46 5.19 -5.12 -16.39
CA PRO A 46 4.02 -4.73 -17.22
C PRO A 46 2.70 -5.39 -16.81
N GLU A 47 2.75 -6.49 -16.07
CA GLU A 47 1.59 -7.13 -15.48
C GLU A 47 1.03 -6.39 -14.25
N CYS A 48 1.72 -5.34 -13.77
CA CYS A 48 1.32 -4.54 -12.61
C CYS A 48 0.56 -3.30 -13.06
N GLU A 49 -0.60 -3.07 -12.44
CA GLU A 49 -1.41 -1.86 -12.60
C GLU A 49 -1.54 -1.12 -11.27
N VAL A 50 -1.30 0.20 -11.26
CA VAL A 50 -1.42 1.02 -10.06
C VAL A 50 -2.84 1.56 -9.93
N THR A 51 -3.46 1.33 -8.76
CA THR A 51 -4.74 1.91 -8.36
C THR A 51 -4.55 2.69 -7.06
N VAL A 52 -4.87 3.97 -7.08
CA VAL A 52 -4.78 4.85 -5.91
C VAL A 52 -6.17 5.14 -5.39
N VAL A 53 -6.40 4.84 -4.12
CA VAL A 53 -7.68 5.06 -3.46
C VAL A 53 -7.51 6.19 -2.44
N SER A 54 -8.25 7.28 -2.65
CA SER A 54 -8.17 8.46 -1.79
C SER A 54 -9.52 9.16 -1.74
N ARG A 55 -9.72 9.97 -0.71
CA ARG A 55 -10.79 10.97 -0.61
C ARG A 55 -10.30 12.40 -0.87
N TYR A 56 -9.03 12.56 -1.21
CA TYR A 56 -8.37 13.85 -1.39
C TYR A 56 -8.15 14.12 -2.88
N PRO A 57 -8.79 15.17 -3.45
CA PRO A 57 -8.69 15.46 -4.88
C PRO A 57 -7.26 15.59 -5.39
N GLN A 58 -6.37 16.21 -4.61
CA GLN A 58 -4.97 16.41 -4.99
C GLN A 58 -4.22 15.08 -5.19
N ILE A 59 -4.51 14.06 -4.35
CA ILE A 59 -3.91 12.73 -4.46
C ILE A 59 -4.47 12.00 -5.69
N LEU A 60 -5.78 12.12 -5.95
CA LEU A 60 -6.42 11.52 -7.12
C LEU A 60 -5.92 12.14 -8.42
N GLU A 61 -5.68 13.45 -8.44
CA GLU A 61 -5.10 14.15 -9.58
C GLU A 61 -3.66 13.68 -9.85
N ALA A 62 -2.83 13.61 -8.81
CA ALA A 62 -1.47 13.09 -8.92
C ALA A 62 -1.43 11.63 -9.42
N ALA A 63 -2.38 10.80 -8.98
CA ALA A 63 -2.51 9.42 -9.44
C ALA A 63 -2.78 9.33 -10.94
N ARG A 64 -3.73 10.15 -11.46
CA ARG A 64 -4.03 10.22 -12.90
C ARG A 64 -2.84 10.74 -13.70
N ALA A 65 -2.16 11.77 -13.21
CA ALA A 65 -0.97 12.33 -13.85
C ALA A 65 0.18 11.31 -13.94
N ALA A 66 0.28 10.39 -12.97
CA ALA A 66 1.23 9.30 -12.95
C ALA A 66 0.82 8.09 -13.81
N GLY A 67 -0.35 8.14 -14.48
CA GLY A 67 -0.88 7.05 -15.31
C GLY A 67 -1.60 5.93 -14.52
N GLY A 68 -1.86 6.14 -13.23
CA GLY A 68 -2.59 5.20 -12.39
C GLY A 68 -4.10 5.40 -12.43
N ARG A 69 -4.84 4.38 -12.04
CA ARG A 69 -6.28 4.47 -11.78
C ARG A 69 -6.51 5.23 -10.48
N ALA A 70 -7.34 6.26 -10.51
CA ALA A 70 -7.72 7.05 -9.33
C ALA A 70 -9.14 6.72 -8.90
N VAL A 71 -9.32 6.30 -7.65
CA VAL A 71 -10.59 5.88 -7.06
C VAL A 71 -10.94 6.77 -5.89
N ASP A 72 -12.09 7.45 -5.98
CA ASP A 72 -12.60 8.24 -4.86
C ASP A 72 -13.23 7.32 -3.80
N SER A 73 -12.88 7.57 -2.53
CA SER A 73 -13.39 6.80 -1.39
C SER A 73 -13.92 7.73 -0.29
N PRO A 74 -15.10 8.33 -0.47
CA PRO A 74 -15.69 9.25 0.51
C PRO A 74 -16.00 8.55 1.84
N GLN A 75 -16.25 7.25 1.81
CA GLN A 75 -16.57 6.43 2.99
C GLN A 75 -15.33 5.99 3.78
N SER A 76 -14.11 6.32 3.35
CA SER A 76 -12.87 5.94 4.04
C SER A 76 -12.77 6.44 5.48
N ALA A 77 -13.59 7.43 5.88
CA ALA A 77 -13.72 7.86 7.27
C ALA A 77 -14.22 6.75 8.21
N GLY A 78 -14.89 5.73 7.68
CA GLY A 78 -15.38 4.54 8.40
C GLY A 78 -14.32 3.48 8.67
N GLY A 79 -13.06 3.70 8.24
CA GLY A 79 -11.94 2.80 8.45
C GLY A 79 -11.32 2.27 7.16
N ILE A 80 -10.17 1.61 7.31
CA ILE A 80 -9.38 1.11 6.17
C ILE A 80 -10.12 0.09 5.30
N SER A 81 -11.03 -0.70 5.88
CA SER A 81 -11.84 -1.68 5.13
C SER A 81 -12.72 -1.02 4.07
N HIS A 82 -13.22 0.20 4.31
CA HIS A 82 -13.98 0.97 3.31
C HIS A 82 -13.08 1.40 2.14
N THR A 83 -11.83 1.76 2.43
CA THR A 83 -10.85 2.11 1.40
C THR A 83 -10.47 0.89 0.55
N ILE A 84 -10.26 -0.27 1.20
CA ILE A 84 -10.00 -1.55 0.52
C ILE A 84 -11.18 -1.90 -0.39
N ARG A 85 -12.42 -1.85 0.12
CA ARG A 85 -13.62 -2.18 -0.66
C ARG A 85 -13.79 -1.26 -1.87
N ALA A 86 -13.59 0.06 -1.70
CA ALA A 86 -13.64 1.00 -2.82
C ALA A 86 -12.60 0.66 -3.90
N ALA A 87 -11.40 0.19 -3.51
CA ALA A 87 -10.41 -0.29 -4.46
C ALA A 87 -10.92 -1.50 -5.23
N LEU A 88 -11.40 -2.52 -4.52
CA LEU A 88 -11.84 -3.79 -5.09
C LEU A 88 -13.01 -3.60 -6.07
N ASP A 89 -13.99 -2.74 -5.71
CA ASP A 89 -15.15 -2.41 -6.56
C ASP A 89 -14.77 -1.69 -7.87
N ALA A 90 -13.62 -1.01 -7.89
CA ALA A 90 -13.13 -0.27 -9.05
C ALA A 90 -12.19 -1.07 -9.96
N LEU A 91 -11.76 -2.26 -9.54
CA LEU A 91 -10.92 -3.13 -10.35
C LEU A 91 -11.73 -3.80 -11.47
N PRO A 92 -11.10 -4.20 -12.59
CA PRO A 92 -11.70 -5.16 -13.51
C PRO A 92 -11.98 -6.48 -12.77
N PRO A 93 -12.77 -7.38 -13.37
CA PRO A 93 -13.02 -8.69 -12.77
C PRO A 93 -11.72 -9.39 -12.38
N VAL A 94 -11.57 -9.68 -11.09
CA VAL A 94 -10.38 -10.33 -10.51
C VAL A 94 -10.58 -11.83 -10.53
N SER A 95 -9.65 -12.56 -11.14
CA SER A 95 -9.60 -14.03 -11.12
C SER A 95 -8.89 -14.55 -9.86
N GLY A 96 -9.11 -15.81 -9.50
CA GLY A 96 -8.38 -16.44 -8.39
C GLY A 96 -6.86 -16.52 -8.59
N GLU A 97 -6.38 -16.36 -9.84
CA GLU A 97 -4.95 -16.37 -10.18
C GLU A 97 -4.30 -14.98 -10.18
N ASP A 98 -5.09 -13.91 -10.06
CA ASP A 98 -4.57 -12.55 -9.96
C ASP A 98 -4.11 -12.27 -8.53
N PHE A 99 -3.35 -11.18 -8.36
CA PHE A 99 -2.84 -10.78 -7.06
C PHE A 99 -3.16 -9.33 -6.75
N LEU A 100 -3.54 -9.09 -5.50
CA LEU A 100 -3.94 -7.80 -4.94
C LEU A 100 -2.90 -7.37 -3.91
N PHE A 101 -2.14 -6.31 -4.21
CA PHE A 101 -1.12 -5.74 -3.34
C PHE A 101 -1.66 -4.49 -2.67
N PHE A 102 -1.46 -4.37 -1.36
CA PHE A 102 -1.91 -3.21 -0.60
C PHE A 102 -0.72 -2.52 0.06
N ALA A 103 -0.45 -1.29 -0.36
CA ALA A 103 0.53 -0.40 0.23
C ALA A 103 -0.17 0.81 0.87
N VAL A 104 0.33 1.30 1.99
CA VAL A 104 -0.21 2.47 2.71
C VAL A 104 0.59 3.72 2.40
N ALA A 105 -0.09 4.88 2.36
CA ALA A 105 0.51 6.12 1.87
C ALA A 105 1.34 6.88 2.92
N ASP A 106 1.40 6.40 4.14
CA ASP A 106 2.14 6.98 5.24
C ASP A 106 3.49 6.29 5.53
N GLN A 107 3.90 5.36 4.64
CA GLN A 107 5.23 4.71 4.66
C GLN A 107 6.10 5.26 3.52
N PRO A 108 6.77 6.40 3.70
CA PRO A 108 7.52 7.06 2.61
C PRO A 108 8.83 6.38 2.25
N TRP A 109 9.34 5.50 3.11
CA TRP A 109 10.67 4.89 2.96
C TRP A 109 10.65 3.52 2.27
N LEU A 110 9.48 3.05 1.82
CA LEU A 110 9.37 1.81 1.07
C LEU A 110 10.22 1.88 -0.20
N GLU A 111 11.18 0.97 -0.33
CA GLU A 111 12.06 0.89 -1.48
C GLU A 111 11.46 0.06 -2.64
N ALA A 112 11.75 0.47 -3.86
CA ALA A 112 11.27 -0.23 -5.05
C ALA A 112 11.79 -1.68 -5.13
N ASP A 113 13.03 -1.94 -4.68
CA ASP A 113 13.61 -3.29 -4.65
C ASP A 113 12.82 -4.23 -3.71
N THR A 114 12.43 -3.74 -2.53
CA THR A 114 11.61 -4.53 -1.61
C THR A 114 10.23 -4.83 -2.21
N LEU A 115 9.58 -3.84 -2.84
CA LEU A 115 8.30 -4.04 -3.50
C LEU A 115 8.42 -4.97 -4.71
N LEU A 116 9.49 -4.89 -5.52
CA LEU A 116 9.76 -5.82 -6.63
C LEU A 116 9.88 -7.26 -6.13
N ARG A 117 10.64 -7.51 -5.07
CA ARG A 117 10.75 -8.84 -4.47
C ARG A 117 9.41 -9.37 -3.96
N LEU A 118 8.57 -8.49 -3.40
CA LEU A 118 7.22 -8.85 -2.99
C LEU A 118 6.33 -9.21 -4.18
N VAL A 119 6.41 -8.43 -5.27
CA VAL A 119 5.70 -8.69 -6.53
C VAL A 119 6.15 -10.02 -7.15
N ASP A 120 7.45 -10.31 -7.15
CA ASP A 120 8.00 -11.55 -7.69
C ASP A 120 7.69 -12.78 -6.80
N ALA A 121 7.43 -12.58 -5.51
CA ALA A 121 6.98 -13.64 -4.60
C ALA A 121 5.53 -14.08 -4.85
N ALA A 122 4.70 -13.22 -5.44
CA ALA A 122 3.32 -13.51 -5.80
C ALA A 122 3.28 -14.35 -7.09
N ARG A 123 3.13 -15.66 -6.90
CA ARG A 123 3.15 -16.69 -7.96
C ARG A 123 2.08 -17.76 -7.67
N PRO A 124 1.68 -18.55 -8.67
CA PRO A 124 0.69 -19.61 -8.48
C PRO A 124 0.99 -20.50 -7.26
N GLY A 125 -0.04 -20.79 -6.48
CA GLY A 125 0.06 -21.57 -5.25
C GLY A 125 0.46 -20.80 -3.99
N VAL A 126 0.81 -19.50 -4.09
CA VAL A 126 1.08 -18.64 -2.94
C VAL A 126 -0.17 -17.82 -2.61
N PRO A 127 -0.84 -18.07 -1.47
CA PRO A 127 -2.10 -17.39 -1.14
C PRO A 127 -1.95 -15.93 -0.72
N GLY A 128 -0.79 -15.57 -0.17
CA GLY A 128 -0.54 -14.21 0.30
C GLY A 128 0.84 -14.02 0.90
N GLY A 129 1.20 -12.76 1.13
CA GLY A 129 2.50 -12.41 1.70
C GLY A 129 2.57 -10.99 2.23
N THR A 130 3.67 -10.68 2.88
CA THR A 130 3.93 -9.41 3.55
C THR A 130 5.41 -9.06 3.52
N VAL A 131 5.71 -7.78 3.62
CA VAL A 131 7.07 -7.33 3.91
C VAL A 131 7.38 -7.53 5.39
N ALA A 132 8.62 -7.90 5.69
CA ALA A 132 9.10 -8.12 7.06
C ALA A 132 10.52 -7.57 7.24
N PHE A 133 10.88 -7.22 8.47
CA PHE A 133 12.26 -6.97 8.88
C PHE A 133 12.48 -7.67 10.24
N GLY A 134 13.28 -8.72 10.24
CA GLY A 134 13.37 -9.62 11.39
C GLY A 134 12.01 -10.24 11.74
N ALA A 135 11.54 -10.02 12.97
CA ALA A 135 10.24 -10.49 13.46
C ALA A 135 9.08 -9.53 13.15
N ARG A 136 9.36 -8.25 12.82
CA ARG A 136 8.34 -7.26 12.49
C ARG A 136 7.80 -7.51 11.09
N VAL A 137 6.48 -7.52 10.95
CA VAL A 137 5.77 -7.62 9.67
C VAL A 137 4.95 -6.36 9.44
N GLY A 138 4.77 -5.97 8.18
CA GLY A 138 4.06 -4.74 7.85
C GLY A 138 3.57 -4.67 6.40
N SER A 139 3.19 -3.47 5.98
CA SER A 139 2.86 -3.15 4.60
C SER A 139 4.17 -2.98 3.78
N PRO A 140 4.13 -3.26 2.44
CA PRO A 140 3.00 -3.80 1.68
C PRO A 140 2.69 -5.26 1.98
N THR A 141 1.44 -5.62 1.69
CA THR A 141 0.95 -7.01 1.74
C THR A 141 0.37 -7.40 0.40
N PHE A 142 0.31 -8.72 0.09
CA PHE A 142 -0.45 -9.18 -1.07
C PHE A 142 -1.32 -10.38 -0.73
N PHE A 143 -2.36 -10.57 -1.55
CA PHE A 143 -3.29 -11.69 -1.49
C PHE A 143 -3.56 -12.20 -2.90
N SER A 144 -3.71 -13.50 -3.04
CA SER A 144 -4.28 -14.13 -4.23
C SER A 144 -5.73 -13.67 -4.40
N GLY A 145 -6.21 -13.53 -5.63
CA GLY A 145 -7.60 -13.21 -5.92
C GLY A 145 -8.60 -14.24 -5.40
N ALA A 146 -8.14 -15.45 -5.07
CA ALA A 146 -8.98 -16.44 -4.39
C ALA A 146 -9.43 -15.98 -3.00
N LEU A 147 -8.72 -15.03 -2.36
CA LEU A 147 -9.05 -14.44 -1.05
C LEU A 147 -9.89 -13.16 -1.17
N LEU A 148 -10.47 -12.89 -2.34
CA LEU A 148 -11.34 -11.74 -2.55
C LEU A 148 -12.55 -11.70 -1.59
N PRO A 149 -13.23 -12.82 -1.29
CA PRO A 149 -14.34 -12.85 -0.32
C PRO A 149 -13.89 -12.40 1.09
N GLU A 150 -12.72 -12.83 1.56
CA GLU A 150 -12.15 -12.47 2.86
C GLU A 150 -11.78 -10.99 2.92
N LEU A 151 -11.27 -10.42 1.82
CA LEU A 151 -10.98 -9.00 1.71
C LEU A 151 -12.26 -8.16 1.77
N TYR A 152 -13.35 -8.60 1.15
CA TYR A 152 -14.66 -7.95 1.25
C TYR A 152 -15.29 -8.08 2.64
N ALA A 153 -14.98 -9.13 3.39
CA ALA A 153 -15.49 -9.36 4.74
C ALA A 153 -14.81 -8.48 5.81
N LEU A 154 -13.71 -7.78 5.47
CA LEU A 154 -13.05 -6.86 6.40
C LEU A 154 -13.98 -5.73 6.85
N THR A 155 -13.87 -5.30 8.12
CA THR A 155 -14.72 -4.26 8.73
C THR A 155 -13.91 -3.22 9.51
N GLY A 156 -14.39 -1.97 9.56
CA GLY A 156 -13.80 -0.87 10.32
C GLY A 156 -12.33 -0.65 9.97
N ASP A 157 -11.49 -0.55 10.99
CA ASP A 157 -10.04 -0.35 10.83
C ASP A 157 -9.23 -1.64 10.64
N GLN A 158 -9.89 -2.74 10.26
CA GLN A 158 -9.21 -3.98 9.91
C GLN A 158 -8.65 -3.87 8.48
N GLY A 159 -7.33 -3.97 8.38
CA GLY A 159 -6.64 -4.24 7.12
C GLY A 159 -6.41 -5.75 6.92
N GLY A 160 -5.55 -6.14 6.00
CA GLY A 160 -5.30 -7.54 5.65
C GLY A 160 -4.62 -8.42 6.71
N ARG A 161 -4.19 -7.85 7.86
CA ARG A 161 -3.48 -8.61 8.91
C ARG A 161 -4.20 -9.86 9.44
N PRO A 162 -5.53 -9.85 9.68
CA PRO A 162 -6.24 -11.05 10.11
C PRO A 162 -6.10 -12.18 9.10
N ILE A 163 -6.27 -11.90 7.81
CA ILE A 163 -6.15 -12.88 6.72
C ILE A 163 -4.74 -13.47 6.69
N LEU A 164 -3.69 -12.62 6.74
CA LEU A 164 -2.29 -13.09 6.78
C LEU A 164 -2.01 -14.00 7.98
N ARG A 165 -2.62 -13.72 9.13
CA ARG A 165 -2.47 -14.54 10.33
C ARG A 165 -3.12 -15.91 10.15
N GLU A 166 -4.28 -15.98 9.50
CA GLU A 166 -4.96 -17.25 9.18
C GLU A 166 -4.18 -18.09 8.19
N LEU A 167 -3.48 -17.46 7.24
CA LEU A 167 -2.58 -18.16 6.32
C LEU A 167 -1.39 -18.82 7.03
N GLY A 168 -0.98 -18.33 8.19
CA GLY A 168 0.08 -18.90 9.01
C GLY A 168 1.37 -19.14 8.20
N PRO A 169 1.87 -20.40 8.15
CA PRO A 169 3.08 -20.75 7.41
C PRO A 169 2.98 -20.58 5.89
N ALA A 170 1.79 -20.55 5.31
CA ALA A 170 1.58 -20.32 3.88
C ALA A 170 1.79 -18.84 3.48
N CYS A 171 1.82 -17.92 4.46
CA CYS A 171 2.12 -16.52 4.23
C CYS A 171 3.61 -16.31 3.95
N VAL A 172 3.95 -15.85 2.74
CA VAL A 172 5.33 -15.52 2.37
C VAL A 172 5.78 -14.23 3.05
N LYS A 173 7.00 -14.22 3.59
CA LYS A 173 7.62 -13.02 4.18
C LYS A 173 8.82 -12.60 3.35
N VAL A 174 8.75 -11.42 2.75
CA VAL A 174 9.85 -10.80 2.01
C VAL A 174 10.58 -9.83 2.93
N GLN A 175 11.88 -10.04 3.13
CA GLN A 175 12.67 -9.16 4.01
C GLN A 175 12.90 -7.80 3.36
N ALA A 176 12.58 -6.73 4.07
CA ALA A 176 12.95 -5.36 3.72
C ALA A 176 14.46 -5.15 3.86
N GLY A 177 15.01 -4.18 3.16
CA GLY A 177 16.41 -3.77 3.29
C GLY A 177 16.70 -3.12 4.64
N SER A 178 15.69 -2.45 5.23
CA SER A 178 15.80 -1.81 6.54
C SER A 178 14.47 -1.84 7.31
N LEU A 179 14.55 -1.68 8.63
CA LEU A 179 13.36 -1.52 9.47
C LEU A 179 12.53 -0.29 9.07
N ARG A 180 13.21 0.74 8.59
CA ARG A 180 12.61 2.03 8.22
C ARG A 180 11.55 1.92 7.13
N GLU A 181 11.69 0.95 6.22
CA GLU A 181 10.69 0.70 5.17
C GLU A 181 9.30 0.32 5.73
N LEU A 182 9.25 -0.17 6.98
CA LEU A 182 8.02 -0.57 7.68
C LEU A 182 7.50 0.50 8.65
N GLU A 183 8.09 1.69 8.67
CA GLU A 183 7.72 2.75 9.59
C GLU A 183 6.71 3.71 8.97
N ASP A 184 5.63 3.94 9.73
CA ASP A 184 4.63 4.95 9.41
C ASP A 184 5.12 6.32 9.91
N LEU A 185 4.96 7.37 9.14
CA LEU A 185 5.19 8.73 9.60
C LEU A 185 3.97 9.22 10.41
N ASP A 186 3.94 8.98 11.71
CA ASP A 186 2.78 9.27 12.58
C ASP A 186 2.77 10.69 13.17
N THR A 187 3.93 11.33 13.24
CA THR A 187 4.10 12.69 13.77
C THR A 187 4.96 13.51 12.81
N PRO A 188 4.71 14.86 12.73
CA PRO A 188 5.63 15.73 12.01
C PRO A 188 7.04 15.57 12.57
N PRO A 189 8.07 15.50 11.71
CA PRO A 189 9.45 15.50 12.15
C PRO A 189 9.80 16.76 12.93
N GLU A 190 10.68 16.64 13.91
CA GLU A 190 11.24 17.80 14.59
C GLU A 190 12.05 18.66 13.61
N ARG A 191 11.99 20.01 13.77
CA ARG A 191 12.74 20.93 12.89
C ARG A 191 14.23 20.68 13.02
N GLY A 192 14.83 20.19 11.95
CA GLY A 192 16.29 19.92 11.86
C GLY A 192 16.69 18.46 11.76
N GLU A 193 15.77 17.52 11.86
CA GLU A 193 16.04 16.12 11.56
C GLU A 193 16.18 15.91 10.05
N THR A 194 17.36 15.47 9.62
CA THR A 194 17.57 15.00 8.24
C THR A 194 17.02 13.58 8.11
N PHE A 195 15.98 13.41 7.31
CA PHE A 195 15.23 12.14 7.17
C PHE A 195 15.98 11.05 6.42
N TRP A 196 16.92 11.41 5.57
CA TRP A 196 17.76 10.45 4.86
C TRP A 196 19.07 10.34 5.63
N GLY A 197 19.17 9.35 6.53
CA GLY A 197 20.44 9.03 7.19
C GLY A 197 21.55 8.92 6.15
N THR A 198 22.70 9.47 6.46
CA THR A 198 23.95 9.31 5.70
C THR A 198 24.10 7.84 5.29
N ARG A 199 24.24 7.63 3.99
CA ARG A 199 24.55 6.33 3.36
C ARG A 199 25.84 5.77 3.90
#